data_4a6863076af38e54e94f0dbb1a31b31b
#
_entry.id   4a6863076af38e54e94f0dbb1a31b31b
#
_cell.length_a   1.000
_cell.length_b   1.000
_cell.length_c   1.000
_cell.angle_alpha   90.00
_cell.angle_beta   90.00
_cell.angle_gamma   90.00
#
_symmetry.space_group_name_H-M   'P 1'
#
loop_
_entity.id
_entity.type
_entity.pdbx_description
1 polymer ?
#
loop_
_entity_poly.entity_id
_entity_poly.type
_entity_poly.pdbx_seq_one_letter_code
_entity_poly.pdbx_strand_id
1 'polypeptide(L)'
;LSGYDKVGSYDFIYHNHVIKPALVGLAGAWISGGIEFNWPQHHRPTTFMPVEARAEENADGSTTVWVGEVEPFNRQKGMVGITVEPGRSYIKAKVRVYNRTNQAQLFMWWANLAVSVNNDYRTIFPPDVEWANDHDRRAVISWPIAKGTYHTARPFNYGEGTDLSRYDSVKIPSSFMVSQGQSDMDFLAGYDGGIQKGIATVANHHISPGKKLWTWGHGDFGDMWCSNLTDNDGPYIELMTGVYTDNQPDFTWLAPFESREFEQYWY
;
A
#
# COMPACT_ATOMS: atom_id res chain seq x y z
N LEU A 1 -6.68 9.78 5.11
CA LEU A 1 -5.43 10.48 5.43
C LEU A 1 -4.91 11.19 4.19
N SER A 2 -4.62 12.46 4.25
CA SER A 2 -3.90 13.22 3.23
C SER A 2 -2.57 13.70 3.79
N GLY A 3 -1.56 13.90 2.94
CA GLY A 3 -0.26 14.37 3.33
C GLY A 3 0.19 15.51 2.43
N TYR A 4 0.39 16.69 3.01
CA TYR A 4 0.83 17.86 2.29
C TYR A 4 2.24 18.28 2.73
N ASP A 5 3.16 18.28 1.76
CA ASP A 5 4.50 18.84 1.96
C ASP A 5 4.48 20.36 1.78
N LYS A 6 4.65 21.09 2.89
CA LYS A 6 4.65 22.55 2.90
C LYS A 6 5.86 23.17 2.18
N VAL A 7 6.99 22.48 2.16
CA VAL A 7 8.23 22.94 1.52
C VAL A 7 8.12 22.72 0.00
N GLY A 8 7.71 21.53 -0.38
CA GLY A 8 7.51 21.17 -1.78
C GLY A 8 6.21 21.70 -2.38
N SER A 9 5.26 22.14 -1.55
CA SER A 9 3.93 22.64 -1.95
C SER A 9 3.16 21.63 -2.80
N TYR A 10 3.06 20.39 -2.34
CA TYR A 10 2.30 19.34 -3.02
C TYR A 10 1.75 18.28 -2.06
N ASP A 11 0.66 17.60 -2.50
CA ASP A 11 0.13 16.43 -1.81
C ASP A 11 0.93 15.20 -2.20
N PHE A 12 1.69 14.63 -1.25
CA PHE A 12 2.48 13.43 -1.48
C PHE A 12 1.70 12.13 -1.20
N ILE A 13 0.52 12.25 -0.57
CA ILE A 13 -0.49 11.18 -0.46
C ILE A 13 -1.67 11.61 -1.32
N TYR A 14 -2.13 10.73 -2.21
CA TYR A 14 -3.22 11.03 -3.11
C TYR A 14 -4.48 11.47 -2.35
N HIS A 15 -4.88 12.72 -2.57
CA HIS A 15 -6.07 13.31 -1.98
C HIS A 15 -7.27 13.13 -2.91
N ASN A 16 -8.08 12.11 -2.66
CA ASN A 16 -9.33 11.93 -3.38
C ASN A 16 -10.40 12.83 -2.75
N HIS A 17 -10.96 13.76 -3.53
CA HIS A 17 -12.00 14.71 -3.09
C HIS A 17 -13.40 14.08 -3.03
N VAL A 18 -13.55 12.84 -3.49
CA VAL A 18 -14.81 12.10 -3.45
C VAL A 18 -14.65 10.80 -2.68
N ILE A 19 -15.70 10.42 -1.95
CA ILE A 19 -15.75 9.12 -1.26
C ILE A 19 -16.59 8.18 -2.10
N LYS A 20 -15.93 7.27 -2.81
CA LYS A 20 -16.57 6.25 -3.64
C LYS A 20 -16.19 4.87 -3.16
N PRO A 21 -17.04 4.25 -2.34
CA PRO A 21 -16.81 2.89 -1.90
C PRO A 21 -16.93 1.90 -3.06
N ALA A 22 -16.04 0.92 -3.09
CA ALA A 22 -16.06 -0.16 -4.04
C ALA A 22 -15.94 -1.52 -3.35
N LEU A 23 -16.28 -2.58 -4.07
CA LEU A 23 -16.10 -3.95 -3.64
C LEU A 23 -15.12 -4.63 -4.58
N VAL A 24 -14.18 -5.38 -4.00
CA VAL A 24 -13.26 -6.22 -4.75
C VAL A 24 -13.71 -7.68 -4.57
N GLY A 25 -14.73 -8.07 -5.32
CA GLY A 25 -15.30 -9.41 -5.27
C GLY A 25 -15.62 -9.83 -3.83
N LEU A 26 -15.12 -10.99 -3.42
CA LEU A 26 -15.26 -11.51 -2.05
C LEU A 26 -14.22 -10.96 -1.06
N ALA A 27 -13.27 -10.16 -1.54
CA ALA A 27 -12.20 -9.64 -0.71
C ALA A 27 -12.63 -8.50 0.24
N GLY A 28 -13.77 -7.87 -0.06
CA GLY A 28 -14.36 -6.87 0.83
C GLY A 28 -14.39 -5.46 0.25
N ALA A 29 -14.81 -4.51 1.08
CA ALA A 29 -14.97 -3.12 0.72
C ALA A 29 -13.69 -2.31 0.88
N TRP A 30 -13.52 -1.28 0.06
CA TRP A 30 -12.42 -0.32 0.12
C TRP A 30 -12.85 1.07 -0.38
N ILE A 31 -12.05 2.06 -0.04
CA ILE A 31 -12.20 3.45 -0.51
C ILE A 31 -10.89 3.85 -1.16
N SER A 32 -10.96 4.47 -2.34
CA SER A 32 -9.77 4.92 -3.06
C SER A 32 -9.15 6.18 -2.46
N GLY A 33 -7.82 6.31 -2.60
CA GLY A 33 -7.05 7.44 -2.10
C GLY A 33 -6.56 7.29 -0.65
N GLY A 34 -5.67 8.17 -0.24
CA GLY A 34 -5.10 8.15 1.10
C GLY A 34 -4.21 6.95 1.38
N ILE A 35 -4.26 6.45 2.60
CA ILE A 35 -3.61 5.22 3.02
C ILE A 35 -4.67 4.28 3.59
N GLU A 36 -4.82 3.12 2.98
CA GLU A 36 -5.68 2.05 3.47
C GLU A 36 -4.86 1.08 4.33
N PHE A 37 -5.33 0.80 5.55
CA PHE A 37 -4.71 -0.17 6.44
C PHE A 37 -5.51 -1.48 6.41
N ASN A 38 -4.97 -2.52 5.79
CA ASN A 38 -5.60 -3.83 5.65
C ASN A 38 -5.11 -4.80 6.72
N TRP A 39 -6.02 -5.23 7.60
CA TRP A 39 -5.83 -6.26 8.62
C TRP A 39 -7.20 -6.75 9.11
N PRO A 40 -7.37 -7.93 9.67
CA PRO A 40 -6.45 -9.07 9.73
C PRO A 40 -6.32 -9.81 8.41
N GLN A 41 -7.13 -9.43 7.45
CA GLN A 41 -7.13 -9.91 6.07
C GLN A 41 -7.15 -8.73 5.09
N HIS A 42 -7.12 -9.04 3.82
CA HIS A 42 -7.35 -8.15 2.69
C HIS A 42 -8.59 -7.27 2.92
N HIS A 43 -8.95 -6.35 2.04
CA HIS A 43 -10.07 -5.43 2.24
C HIS A 43 -11.15 -5.98 3.16
N ARG A 44 -11.63 -5.18 4.10
CA ARG A 44 -12.49 -5.68 5.16
C ARG A 44 -13.86 -4.98 5.20
N PRO A 45 -14.91 -5.65 5.70
CA PRO A 45 -16.26 -5.07 5.76
C PRO A 45 -16.37 -3.83 6.63
N THR A 46 -15.43 -3.62 7.55
CA THR A 46 -15.42 -2.49 8.49
C THR A 46 -14.88 -1.19 7.91
N THR A 47 -14.48 -1.16 6.63
CA THR A 47 -13.93 0.04 5.95
C THR A 47 -14.83 1.29 6.09
N PHE A 48 -16.15 1.12 6.19
CA PHE A 48 -17.11 2.23 6.31
C PHE A 48 -17.65 2.42 7.73
N MET A 49 -17.18 1.63 8.68
CA MET A 49 -17.66 1.71 10.05
C MET A 49 -16.90 2.76 10.85
N PRO A 50 -17.54 3.35 11.87
CA PRO A 50 -16.87 4.25 12.79
C PRO A 50 -15.68 3.56 13.47
N VAL A 51 -14.60 4.30 13.66
CA VAL A 51 -13.43 3.85 14.42
C VAL A 51 -13.29 4.66 15.70
N GLU A 52 -12.68 4.08 16.73
CA GLU A 52 -12.23 4.83 17.89
C GLU A 52 -11.07 5.74 17.47
N ALA A 53 -11.08 7.00 17.89
CA ALA A 53 -10.00 7.94 17.59
C ALA A 53 -9.63 8.77 18.82
N ARG A 54 -8.32 9.02 18.99
CA ARG A 54 -7.79 9.88 20.06
C ARG A 54 -6.54 10.59 19.56
N ALA A 55 -6.48 11.91 19.77
CA ALA A 55 -5.24 12.67 19.60
C ALA A 55 -4.45 12.74 20.91
N GLU A 56 -3.14 12.70 20.83
CA GLU A 56 -2.20 12.73 21.94
C GLU A 56 -1.01 13.62 21.57
N GLU A 57 -0.70 14.56 22.44
CA GLU A 57 0.54 15.33 22.38
C GLU A 57 1.59 14.62 23.23
N ASN A 58 2.70 14.26 22.62
CA ASN A 58 3.79 13.55 23.28
C ASN A 58 4.78 14.51 23.95
N ALA A 59 5.53 14.02 24.92
CA ALA A 59 6.50 14.82 25.66
C ALA A 59 7.65 15.39 24.80
N ASP A 60 7.91 14.80 23.64
CA ASP A 60 8.90 15.26 22.67
C ASP A 60 8.36 16.33 21.69
N GLY A 61 7.12 16.76 21.89
CA GLY A 61 6.43 17.74 21.04
C GLY A 61 5.81 17.14 19.78
N SER A 62 5.91 15.83 19.55
CA SER A 62 5.20 15.17 18.47
C SER A 62 3.72 15.02 18.81
N THR A 63 2.88 14.92 17.77
CA THR A 63 1.46 14.63 17.91
C THR A 63 1.15 13.29 17.27
N THR A 64 0.43 12.45 18.00
CA THR A 64 -0.05 11.15 17.49
C THR A 64 -1.58 11.14 17.46
N VAL A 65 -2.16 10.80 16.33
CA VAL A 65 -3.58 10.49 16.22
C VAL A 65 -3.73 8.97 16.16
N TRP A 66 -4.22 8.40 17.23
CA TRP A 66 -4.54 6.98 17.32
C TRP A 66 -5.92 6.72 16.72
N VAL A 67 -5.99 5.72 15.84
CA VAL A 67 -7.25 5.17 15.34
C VAL A 67 -7.25 3.67 15.56
N GLY A 68 -8.41 3.09 15.84
CA GLY A 68 -8.46 1.67 16.10
C GLY A 68 -9.87 1.11 16.15
N GLU A 69 -9.95 -0.20 16.00
CA GLU A 69 -11.20 -0.95 16.08
C GLU A 69 -10.96 -2.37 16.58
N VAL A 70 -12.02 -3.05 16.98
CA VAL A 70 -12.06 -4.50 17.13
C VAL A 70 -12.73 -5.08 15.91
N GLU A 71 -11.98 -5.77 15.08
CA GLU A 71 -12.49 -6.43 13.89
C GLU A 71 -13.44 -7.57 14.31
N PRO A 72 -14.70 -7.57 13.81
CA PRO A 72 -15.76 -8.41 14.38
C PRO A 72 -15.63 -9.91 14.07
N PHE A 73 -15.02 -10.29 12.93
CA PHE A 73 -14.93 -11.68 12.50
C PHE A 73 -13.87 -12.47 13.29
N ASN A 74 -12.66 -11.97 13.31
CA ASN A 74 -11.53 -12.59 14.00
C ASN A 74 -11.30 -12.05 15.41
N ARG A 75 -12.06 -11.01 15.79
CA ARG A 75 -12.00 -10.35 17.10
C ARG A 75 -10.62 -9.79 17.46
N GLN A 76 -9.84 -9.46 16.46
CA GLN A 76 -8.54 -8.81 16.67
C GLN A 76 -8.73 -7.33 16.96
N LYS A 77 -7.99 -6.80 17.92
CA LYS A 77 -7.88 -5.34 18.13
C LYS A 77 -6.69 -4.83 17.33
N GLY A 78 -6.93 -3.88 16.44
CA GLY A 78 -5.90 -3.15 15.74
C GLY A 78 -5.92 -1.68 16.11
N MET A 79 -4.74 -1.08 16.21
CA MET A 79 -4.54 0.35 16.46
C MET A 79 -3.42 0.86 15.57
N VAL A 80 -3.63 2.01 14.98
CA VAL A 80 -2.63 2.74 14.19
C VAL A 80 -2.47 4.14 14.77
N GLY A 81 -1.28 4.48 15.22
CA GLY A 81 -0.92 5.82 15.68
C GLY A 81 -0.19 6.56 14.57
N ILE A 82 -0.86 7.52 13.93
CA ILE A 82 -0.27 8.40 12.94
C ILE A 82 0.44 9.54 13.66
N THR A 83 1.76 9.56 13.59
CA THR A 83 2.60 10.52 14.33
C THR A 83 3.29 11.48 13.39
N VAL A 84 3.23 12.76 13.73
CA VAL A 84 3.99 13.83 13.09
C VAL A 84 4.94 14.43 14.12
N GLU A 85 6.22 14.49 13.78
CA GLU A 85 7.29 14.99 14.66
C GLU A 85 7.75 16.39 14.20
N PRO A 86 7.99 17.34 15.13
CA PRO A 86 8.50 18.65 14.77
C PRO A 86 9.84 18.58 14.04
N GLY A 87 9.97 19.34 12.95
CA GLY A 87 11.22 19.43 12.17
C GLY A 87 11.54 18.16 11.37
N ARG A 88 10.58 17.26 11.18
CA ARG A 88 10.72 16.07 10.35
C ARG A 88 9.83 16.16 9.11
N SER A 89 10.29 15.57 8.02
CA SER A 89 9.59 15.51 6.72
C SER A 89 8.98 14.12 6.44
N TYR A 90 8.58 13.41 7.48
CA TYR A 90 7.93 12.10 7.34
C TYR A 90 6.67 12.00 8.22
N ILE A 91 5.81 11.08 7.84
CA ILE A 91 4.71 10.59 8.68
C ILE A 91 5.12 9.21 9.18
N LYS A 92 4.95 8.97 10.48
CA LYS A 92 5.22 7.69 11.12
C LYS A 92 3.92 7.02 11.51
N ALA A 93 3.76 5.75 11.16
CA ALA A 93 2.72 4.90 11.70
C ALA A 93 3.30 3.96 12.76
N LYS A 94 2.74 4.01 13.96
CA LYS A 94 2.95 3.02 15.02
C LYS A 94 1.76 2.08 15.01
N VAL A 95 1.99 0.79 14.83
CA VAL A 95 0.92 -0.21 14.70
C VAL A 95 0.99 -1.19 15.84
N ARG A 96 -0.16 -1.47 16.44
CA ARG A 96 -0.33 -2.55 17.40
C ARG A 96 -1.53 -3.39 17.00
N VAL A 97 -1.31 -4.70 16.90
CA VAL A 97 -2.37 -5.69 16.69
C VAL A 97 -2.37 -6.69 17.83
N TYR A 98 -3.56 -7.12 18.24
CA TYR A 98 -3.72 -8.02 19.37
C TYR A 98 -4.80 -9.07 19.10
N ASN A 99 -4.43 -10.34 19.16
CA ASN A 99 -5.37 -11.45 19.15
C ASN A 99 -6.05 -11.58 20.51
N ARG A 100 -7.33 -11.22 20.58
CA ARG A 100 -8.11 -11.24 21.83
C ARG A 100 -8.70 -12.62 22.17
N THR A 101 -8.38 -13.64 21.39
CA THR A 101 -8.98 -14.97 21.53
C THR A 101 -8.00 -15.98 22.07
N ASN A 102 -8.52 -17.10 22.58
CA ASN A 102 -7.74 -18.24 23.03
C ASN A 102 -7.39 -19.22 21.90
N GLN A 103 -7.52 -18.79 20.64
CA GLN A 103 -7.16 -19.58 19.46
C GLN A 103 -6.21 -18.78 18.59
N ALA A 104 -5.37 -19.48 17.81
CA ALA A 104 -4.56 -18.84 16.79
C ALA A 104 -5.47 -18.21 15.73
N GLN A 105 -5.16 -16.98 15.34
CA GLN A 105 -5.91 -16.24 14.34
C GLN A 105 -5.00 -15.90 13.17
N LEU A 106 -5.55 -15.91 11.96
CA LEU A 106 -4.83 -15.44 10.80
C LEU A 106 -4.50 -13.94 10.94
N PHE A 107 -3.38 -13.56 10.35
CA PHE A 107 -2.92 -12.18 10.36
C PHE A 107 -2.23 -11.83 9.05
N MET A 108 -2.71 -10.78 8.44
CA MET A 108 -2.10 -10.10 7.30
C MET A 108 -2.16 -8.61 7.56
N TRP A 109 -1.11 -7.91 7.20
CA TRP A 109 -1.08 -6.45 7.22
C TRP A 109 -0.51 -5.92 5.92
N TRP A 110 -1.25 -4.99 5.33
CA TRP A 110 -0.76 -4.16 4.23
C TRP A 110 -1.18 -2.72 4.44
N ALA A 111 -0.24 -1.80 4.30
CA ALA A 111 -0.52 -0.38 4.22
C ALA A 111 -0.45 0.04 2.75
N ASN A 112 -1.60 0.40 2.19
CA ASN A 112 -1.76 0.76 0.78
C ASN A 112 -1.74 2.28 0.67
N LEU A 113 -0.62 2.83 0.24
CA LEU A 113 -0.46 4.25 -0.02
C LEU A 113 -0.87 4.56 -1.46
N ALA A 114 -1.90 5.38 -1.64
CA ALA A 114 -2.25 5.92 -2.95
C ALA A 114 -1.38 7.15 -3.29
N VAL A 115 -0.89 7.21 -4.52
CA VAL A 115 -0.08 8.33 -5.04
C VAL A 115 -0.57 8.75 -6.42
N SER A 116 -0.62 10.05 -6.67
CA SER A 116 -0.93 10.60 -8.00
C SER A 116 0.14 10.21 -9.01
N VAL A 117 -0.26 9.93 -10.24
CA VAL A 117 0.66 9.56 -11.31
C VAL A 117 0.40 10.31 -12.60
N ASN A 118 1.44 10.39 -13.42
CA ASN A 118 1.42 10.89 -14.80
C ASN A 118 2.47 10.13 -15.63
N ASN A 119 2.67 10.50 -16.88
CA ASN A 119 3.56 9.80 -17.80
C ASN A 119 5.06 9.85 -17.38
N ASP A 120 5.43 10.75 -16.48
CA ASP A 120 6.80 10.89 -15.97
C ASP A 120 7.01 10.14 -14.64
N TYR A 121 5.97 9.46 -14.13
CA TYR A 121 6.04 8.76 -12.86
C TYR A 121 6.70 7.39 -12.99
N ARG A 122 7.55 7.08 -12.01
CA ARG A 122 8.23 5.80 -11.87
C ARG A 122 8.04 5.22 -10.47
N THR A 123 7.77 3.92 -10.42
CA THR A 123 7.87 3.12 -9.18
C THR A 123 9.29 2.62 -9.02
N ILE A 124 9.82 2.71 -7.81
CA ILE A 124 11.19 2.33 -7.50
C ILE A 124 11.16 1.23 -6.44
N PHE A 125 11.37 -0.01 -6.87
CA PHE A 125 11.75 -1.10 -5.96
C PHE A 125 13.24 -1.04 -5.65
N PRO A 126 13.71 -1.70 -4.59
CA PRO A 126 15.13 -1.86 -4.34
C PRO A 126 15.89 -2.37 -5.57
N PRO A 127 17.14 -1.93 -5.79
CA PRO A 127 17.87 -2.23 -7.01
C PRO A 127 18.29 -3.70 -7.17
N ASP A 128 18.18 -4.49 -6.11
CA ASP A 128 18.41 -5.93 -6.08
C ASP A 128 17.16 -6.75 -6.47
N VAL A 129 16.04 -6.10 -6.75
CA VAL A 129 14.81 -6.76 -7.21
C VAL A 129 14.89 -7.02 -8.71
N GLU A 130 14.89 -8.29 -9.09
CA GLU A 130 14.96 -8.72 -10.49
C GLU A 130 13.65 -9.31 -11.03
N TRP A 131 12.73 -9.64 -10.12
CA TRP A 131 11.45 -10.29 -10.45
C TRP A 131 10.31 -9.70 -9.65
N ALA A 132 9.13 -9.66 -10.29
CA ALA A 132 7.88 -9.33 -9.62
C ALA A 132 6.82 -10.39 -9.94
N ASN A 133 5.89 -10.57 -9.03
CA ASN A 133 4.79 -11.52 -9.20
C ASN A 133 3.42 -10.87 -9.00
N ASP A 134 2.43 -11.44 -9.66
CA ASP A 134 1.02 -11.07 -9.48
C ASP A 134 0.46 -11.69 -8.20
N HIS A 135 -0.29 -10.90 -7.42
CA HIS A 135 -0.82 -11.35 -6.13
C HIS A 135 -1.93 -12.39 -6.24
N ASP A 136 -2.71 -12.38 -7.34
CA ASP A 136 -3.83 -13.29 -7.56
C ASP A 136 -3.38 -14.57 -8.31
N ARG A 137 -2.76 -14.39 -9.46
CA ARG A 137 -2.37 -15.51 -10.35
C ARG A 137 -1.00 -16.08 -10.03
N ARG A 138 -0.20 -15.37 -9.23
CA ARG A 138 1.19 -15.74 -8.89
C ARG A 138 2.08 -15.90 -10.13
N ALA A 139 1.68 -15.26 -11.22
CA ALA A 139 2.51 -15.15 -12.41
C ALA A 139 3.76 -14.33 -12.09
N VAL A 140 4.85 -14.64 -12.75
CA VAL A 140 6.15 -13.98 -12.54
C VAL A 140 6.58 -13.29 -13.82
N ILE A 141 7.17 -12.11 -13.67
CA ILE A 141 7.79 -11.35 -14.76
C ILE A 141 9.10 -10.73 -14.29
N SER A 142 10.06 -10.53 -15.19
CA SER A 142 11.28 -9.81 -14.88
C SER A 142 11.00 -8.32 -14.59
N TRP A 143 11.75 -7.75 -13.66
CA TRP A 143 11.60 -6.39 -13.20
C TRP A 143 12.96 -5.65 -13.19
N PRO A 144 13.03 -4.35 -13.53
CA PRO A 144 11.93 -3.53 -14.08
C PRO A 144 11.68 -3.75 -15.57
N ILE A 145 12.61 -4.40 -16.27
CA ILE A 145 12.53 -4.60 -17.72
C ILE A 145 11.83 -5.91 -18.01
N ALA A 146 10.63 -5.80 -18.58
CA ALA A 146 9.82 -6.96 -18.92
C ALA A 146 10.44 -7.83 -20.00
N LYS A 147 10.21 -9.15 -19.88
CA LYS A 147 10.50 -10.15 -20.91
C LYS A 147 9.26 -11.02 -21.11
N GLY A 148 8.60 -10.82 -22.26
CA GLY A 148 7.47 -11.64 -22.69
C GLY A 148 6.13 -11.28 -22.08
N THR A 149 5.32 -12.29 -21.77
CA THR A 149 3.93 -12.14 -21.34
C THR A 149 3.80 -12.24 -19.82
N TYR A 150 3.08 -11.28 -19.25
CA TYR A 150 2.67 -11.33 -17.84
C TYR A 150 1.26 -11.93 -17.75
N HIS A 151 1.15 -13.08 -17.11
CA HIS A 151 -0.08 -13.89 -17.03
C HIS A 151 -0.91 -13.51 -15.79
N THR A 152 -1.45 -12.31 -15.79
CA THR A 152 -2.42 -11.83 -14.78
C THR A 152 -3.86 -12.23 -15.17
N ALA A 153 -4.87 -11.65 -14.57
CA ALA A 153 -6.28 -11.85 -14.92
C ALA A 153 -6.55 -11.63 -16.43
N ARG A 154 -5.81 -10.71 -17.04
CA ARG A 154 -5.74 -10.49 -18.49
C ARG A 154 -4.27 -10.56 -18.91
N PRO A 155 -3.81 -11.69 -19.47
CA PRO A 155 -2.44 -11.81 -19.93
C PRO A 155 -2.11 -10.71 -20.95
N PHE A 156 -0.95 -10.08 -20.76
CA PHE A 156 -0.49 -9.04 -21.67
C PHE A 156 0.98 -9.27 -22.04
N ASN A 157 1.26 -9.24 -23.33
CA ASN A 157 2.62 -9.40 -23.83
C ASN A 157 3.31 -8.03 -23.87
N TYR A 158 4.24 -7.82 -22.96
CA TYR A 158 5.07 -6.62 -22.89
C TYR A 158 6.27 -6.66 -23.85
N GLY A 159 6.49 -7.81 -24.55
CA GLY A 159 7.66 -7.99 -25.41
C GLY A 159 8.97 -8.06 -24.63
N GLU A 160 10.06 -7.66 -25.29
CA GLU A 160 11.38 -7.61 -24.71
C GLU A 160 11.81 -6.15 -24.55
N GLY A 161 11.99 -5.70 -23.29
CA GLY A 161 12.55 -4.38 -23.00
C GLY A 161 11.58 -3.30 -22.55
N THR A 162 10.29 -3.61 -22.33
CA THR A 162 9.35 -2.65 -21.73
C THR A 162 9.71 -2.40 -20.26
N ASP A 163 9.88 -1.13 -19.89
CA ASP A 163 10.19 -0.70 -18.52
C ASP A 163 8.89 -0.61 -17.70
N LEU A 164 8.60 -1.63 -16.90
CA LEU A 164 7.40 -1.74 -16.05
C LEU A 164 7.42 -0.81 -14.83
N SER A 165 8.56 -0.20 -14.53
CA SER A 165 8.63 0.80 -13.47
C SER A 165 7.92 2.09 -13.84
N ARG A 166 7.75 2.36 -15.14
CA ARG A 166 7.06 3.54 -15.67
C ARG A 166 5.55 3.32 -15.67
N TYR A 167 4.80 4.26 -15.13
CA TYR A 167 3.34 4.21 -15.11
C TYR A 167 2.75 4.07 -16.53
N ASP A 168 3.24 4.84 -17.48
CA ASP A 168 2.75 4.86 -18.87
C ASP A 168 2.99 3.58 -19.66
N SER A 169 3.87 2.71 -19.17
CA SER A 169 4.20 1.42 -19.80
C SER A 169 3.24 0.28 -19.44
N VAL A 170 2.58 0.34 -18.29
CA VAL A 170 1.66 -0.72 -17.84
C VAL A 170 0.26 -0.46 -18.40
N LYS A 171 -0.20 -1.33 -19.31
CA LYS A 171 -1.43 -1.08 -20.12
C LYS A 171 -2.70 -1.67 -19.53
N ILE A 172 -2.61 -2.56 -18.57
CA ILE A 172 -3.75 -3.25 -17.95
C ILE A 172 -3.63 -3.25 -16.43
N PRO A 173 -4.74 -3.40 -15.69
CA PRO A 173 -4.69 -3.56 -14.25
C PRO A 173 -3.74 -4.68 -13.86
N SER A 174 -2.75 -4.35 -13.05
CA SER A 174 -1.70 -5.30 -12.67
C SER A 174 -1.15 -4.99 -11.28
N SER A 175 -0.73 -6.03 -10.60
CA SER A 175 0.12 -5.91 -9.42
C SER A 175 1.53 -6.43 -9.72
N PHE A 176 2.50 -5.81 -9.08
CA PHE A 176 3.88 -6.25 -9.11
C PHE A 176 4.35 -6.34 -7.66
N MET A 177 4.62 -7.55 -7.21
CA MET A 177 5.00 -7.83 -5.82
C MET A 177 6.42 -8.36 -5.77
N VAL A 178 7.17 -7.91 -4.79
CA VAL A 178 8.49 -8.42 -4.45
C VAL A 178 8.31 -9.48 -3.36
N SER A 179 8.71 -10.71 -3.63
CA SER A 179 8.65 -11.80 -2.66
C SER A 179 9.78 -11.74 -1.66
N GLN A 180 9.59 -12.38 -0.51
CA GLN A 180 10.58 -12.49 0.54
C GLN A 180 11.89 -13.08 0.01
N GLY A 181 13.01 -12.53 0.48
CA GLY A 181 14.35 -12.98 0.12
C GLY A 181 14.92 -12.42 -1.19
N GLN A 182 14.17 -11.58 -1.91
CA GLN A 182 14.71 -10.86 -3.06
C GLN A 182 15.49 -9.60 -2.68
N SER A 183 15.17 -8.98 -1.55
CA SER A 183 15.80 -7.72 -1.15
C SER A 183 15.89 -7.60 0.36
N ASP A 184 17.06 -7.16 0.83
CA ASP A 184 17.32 -6.81 2.24
C ASP A 184 17.14 -5.30 2.50
N MET A 185 16.55 -4.56 1.57
CA MET A 185 16.32 -3.13 1.71
C MET A 185 14.91 -2.82 2.22
N ASP A 186 14.81 -1.75 3.01
CA ASP A 186 13.62 -1.39 3.79
C ASP A 186 12.62 -0.49 3.06
N PHE A 187 12.74 -0.26 1.76
CA PHE A 187 11.94 0.74 1.08
C PHE A 187 11.22 0.26 -0.18
N LEU A 188 10.17 0.99 -0.50
CA LEU A 188 9.49 1.07 -1.78
C LEU A 188 9.21 2.53 -2.03
N ALA A 189 9.47 3.03 -3.23
CA ALA A 189 9.32 4.45 -3.53
C ALA A 189 8.63 4.70 -4.88
N GLY A 190 8.23 5.94 -5.08
CA GLY A 190 7.79 6.46 -6.35
C GLY A 190 8.34 7.85 -6.58
N TYR A 191 8.58 8.20 -7.82
CA TYR A 191 9.16 9.48 -8.22
C TYR A 191 8.52 10.02 -9.49
N ASP A 192 8.09 11.26 -9.44
CA ASP A 192 7.58 12.02 -10.56
C ASP A 192 8.70 12.90 -11.13
N GLY A 193 9.19 12.51 -12.31
CA GLY A 193 10.26 13.23 -13.00
C GLY A 193 9.84 14.61 -13.53
N GLY A 194 8.55 14.81 -13.78
CA GLY A 194 8.01 16.08 -14.28
C GLY A 194 8.04 17.19 -13.24
N ILE A 195 7.67 16.87 -12.00
CA ILE A 195 7.68 17.82 -10.88
C ILE A 195 8.89 17.66 -9.95
N GLN A 196 9.73 16.65 -10.18
CA GLN A 196 10.93 16.33 -9.40
C GLN A 196 10.63 16.08 -7.93
N LYS A 197 9.59 15.31 -7.65
CA LYS A 197 9.13 14.96 -6.30
C LYS A 197 8.77 13.49 -6.22
N GLY A 198 8.75 12.96 -5.02
CA GLY A 198 8.41 11.58 -4.82
C GLY A 198 8.05 11.26 -3.38
N ILE A 199 7.79 10.01 -3.13
CA ILE A 199 7.51 9.48 -1.81
C ILE A 199 8.20 8.13 -1.65
N ALA A 200 8.70 7.88 -0.45
CA ALA A 200 9.21 6.57 -0.06
C ALA A 200 8.40 6.01 1.11
N THR A 201 7.99 4.77 0.99
CA THR A 201 7.48 3.96 2.10
C THR A 201 8.64 3.16 2.67
N VAL A 202 8.90 3.29 3.97
CA VAL A 202 10.02 2.61 4.63
C VAL A 202 9.47 1.74 5.76
N ALA A 203 9.84 0.46 5.75
CA ALA A 203 9.47 -0.51 6.79
C ALA A 203 10.55 -1.61 6.84
N ASN A 204 10.92 -2.01 8.06
CA ASN A 204 11.96 -3.03 8.27
C ASN A 204 11.61 -4.32 7.51
N HIS A 205 12.48 -4.75 6.59
CA HIS A 205 12.26 -5.93 5.73
C HIS A 205 12.14 -7.24 6.52
N HIS A 206 12.73 -7.35 7.71
CA HIS A 206 12.57 -8.53 8.58
C HIS A 206 11.16 -8.64 9.17
N ILE A 207 10.41 -7.53 9.22
CA ILE A 207 9.04 -7.46 9.71
C ILE A 207 8.06 -7.30 8.55
N SER A 208 8.42 -6.47 7.58
CA SER A 208 7.63 -6.12 6.41
C SER A 208 8.36 -6.53 5.13
N PRO A 209 8.41 -7.84 4.82
CA PRO A 209 9.10 -8.33 3.62
C PRO A 209 8.39 -7.93 2.33
N GLY A 210 7.06 -7.85 2.36
CA GLY A 210 6.24 -7.60 1.18
C GLY A 210 6.32 -6.16 0.70
N LYS A 211 6.56 -5.99 -0.59
CA LYS A 211 6.50 -4.71 -1.31
C LYS A 211 5.66 -4.91 -2.56
N LYS A 212 4.71 -4.02 -2.80
CA LYS A 212 3.77 -4.19 -3.92
C LYS A 212 3.44 -2.86 -4.57
N LEU A 213 3.47 -2.86 -5.90
CA LEU A 213 2.82 -1.87 -6.74
C LEU A 213 1.47 -2.44 -7.20
N TRP A 214 0.39 -1.66 -7.06
CA TRP A 214 -0.86 -1.85 -7.78
C TRP A 214 -1.10 -0.68 -8.73
N THR A 215 -1.49 -0.96 -9.96
CA THR A 215 -1.91 0.03 -10.95
C THR A 215 -3.17 -0.43 -11.68
N TRP A 216 -4.07 0.50 -11.97
CA TRP A 216 -5.21 0.27 -12.86
C TRP A 216 -4.78 0.14 -14.32
N GLY A 217 -3.53 0.49 -14.63
CA GLY A 217 -2.99 0.53 -15.97
C GLY A 217 -3.23 1.88 -16.66
N HIS A 218 -2.40 2.16 -17.66
CA HIS A 218 -2.45 3.36 -18.51
C HIS A 218 -3.09 3.00 -19.84
N GLY A 219 -4.41 3.14 -19.92
CA GLY A 219 -5.23 2.86 -21.09
C GLY A 219 -6.71 2.94 -20.73
N ASP A 220 -7.60 2.77 -21.73
CA ASP A 220 -9.05 3.00 -21.61
C ASP A 220 -9.69 2.34 -20.39
N PHE A 221 -9.29 1.13 -20.05
CA PHE A 221 -9.83 0.41 -18.90
C PHE A 221 -9.36 1.03 -17.57
N GLY A 222 -8.08 1.40 -17.47
CA GLY A 222 -7.54 2.07 -16.30
C GLY A 222 -8.12 3.46 -16.12
N ASP A 223 -8.24 4.21 -17.19
CA ASP A 223 -8.81 5.56 -17.21
C ASP A 223 -10.29 5.54 -16.78
N MET A 224 -11.06 4.55 -17.23
CA MET A 224 -12.44 4.33 -16.80
C MET A 224 -12.51 4.06 -15.28
N TRP A 225 -11.64 3.19 -14.75
CA TRP A 225 -11.61 2.90 -13.32
C TRP A 225 -11.20 4.11 -12.50
N CYS A 226 -10.17 4.84 -12.91
CA CYS A 226 -9.77 6.06 -12.23
C CYS A 226 -10.90 7.08 -12.20
N SER A 227 -11.56 7.33 -13.33
CA SER A 227 -12.71 8.24 -13.40
C SER A 227 -13.88 7.79 -12.49
N ASN A 228 -14.17 6.50 -12.44
CA ASN A 228 -15.22 5.96 -11.56
C ASN A 228 -14.90 6.14 -10.08
N LEU A 229 -13.62 6.05 -9.70
CA LEU A 229 -13.19 6.09 -8.31
C LEU A 229 -12.88 7.49 -7.80
N THR A 230 -12.53 8.42 -8.68
CA THR A 230 -11.97 9.71 -8.31
C THR A 230 -12.66 10.91 -8.98
N ASP A 231 -13.61 10.69 -9.86
CA ASP A 231 -14.21 11.70 -10.74
C ASP A 231 -13.11 12.44 -11.56
N ASN A 232 -12.73 13.64 -11.13
CA ASN A 232 -11.80 14.51 -11.86
C ASN A 232 -10.41 14.59 -11.21
N ASP A 233 -10.13 13.85 -10.14
CA ASP A 233 -8.85 13.94 -9.42
C ASP A 233 -7.69 13.24 -10.17
N GLY A 234 -8.01 12.50 -11.23
CA GLY A 234 -7.02 11.87 -12.10
C GLY A 234 -6.54 10.51 -11.64
N PRO A 235 -5.57 9.93 -12.35
CA PRO A 235 -5.09 8.58 -12.08
C PRO A 235 -4.19 8.50 -10.85
N TYR A 236 -4.23 7.33 -10.21
CA TYR A 236 -3.36 7.00 -9.10
C TYR A 236 -2.89 5.54 -9.18
N ILE A 237 -1.83 5.24 -8.45
CA ILE A 237 -1.35 3.89 -8.18
C ILE A 237 -1.25 3.70 -6.67
N GLU A 238 -1.01 2.46 -6.25
CA GLU A 238 -0.84 2.13 -4.83
C GLU A 238 0.55 1.52 -4.60
N LEU A 239 1.26 2.09 -3.63
CA LEU A 239 2.54 1.61 -3.15
C LEU A 239 2.33 0.99 -1.76
N MET A 240 2.57 -0.30 -1.63
CA MET A 240 2.19 -1.07 -0.44
C MET A 240 3.37 -1.76 0.20
N THR A 241 3.39 -1.76 1.53
CA THR A 241 4.27 -2.63 2.31
C THR A 241 3.43 -3.61 3.13
N GLY A 242 3.84 -4.89 3.16
CA GLY A 242 3.17 -5.96 3.87
C GLY A 242 3.99 -6.46 5.04
N VAL A 243 3.40 -6.51 6.24
CA VAL A 243 4.04 -6.94 7.47
C VAL A 243 3.78 -8.41 7.74
N TYR A 244 4.84 -9.18 7.95
CA TYR A 244 4.82 -10.64 8.09
C TYR A 244 4.13 -11.37 6.93
N THR A 245 4.04 -10.71 5.78
CA THR A 245 3.36 -11.18 4.57
C THR A 245 4.17 -10.75 3.36
N ASP A 246 4.61 -11.68 2.56
CA ASP A 246 5.44 -11.44 1.38
C ASP A 246 4.64 -11.51 0.08
N ASN A 247 3.44 -12.05 0.12
CA ASN A 247 2.55 -12.13 -1.03
C ASN A 247 1.09 -12.01 -0.58
N GLN A 248 0.46 -10.90 -0.86
CA GLN A 248 -0.99 -10.75 -0.68
C GLN A 248 -1.72 -11.66 -1.70
N PRO A 249 -2.70 -12.52 -1.30
CA PRO A 249 -3.39 -12.56 -0.02
C PRO A 249 -2.84 -13.58 1.01
N ASP A 250 -1.60 -13.97 0.93
CA ASP A 250 -1.02 -14.86 1.93
C ASP A 250 -1.03 -14.20 3.31
N PHE A 251 -0.98 -14.98 4.35
CA PHE A 251 -1.06 -14.51 5.72
C PHE A 251 -0.18 -15.33 6.65
N THR A 252 0.13 -14.76 7.81
CA THR A 252 0.77 -15.41 8.94
C THR A 252 -0.25 -15.62 10.06
N TRP A 253 0.21 -15.93 11.27
CA TRP A 253 -0.64 -16.24 12.40
C TRP A 253 -0.25 -15.42 13.64
N LEU A 254 -1.25 -15.02 14.40
CA LEU A 254 -1.10 -14.57 15.78
C LEU A 254 -1.49 -15.71 16.73
N ALA A 255 -0.59 -16.07 17.64
CA ALA A 255 -0.90 -17.01 18.69
C ALA A 255 -2.03 -16.50 19.61
N PRO A 256 -2.66 -17.36 20.42
CA PRO A 256 -3.63 -16.90 21.40
C PRO A 256 -3.07 -15.79 22.29
N PHE A 257 -3.80 -14.69 22.40
CA PHE A 257 -3.45 -13.50 23.18
C PHE A 257 -2.11 -12.83 22.79
N GLU A 258 -1.58 -13.15 21.61
CA GLU A 258 -0.37 -12.50 21.09
C GLU A 258 -0.64 -11.06 20.68
N SER A 259 0.32 -10.19 20.99
CA SER A 259 0.39 -8.80 20.49
C SER A 259 1.62 -8.63 19.64
N ARG A 260 1.49 -7.94 18.50
CA ARG A 260 2.62 -7.50 17.67
C ARG A 260 2.59 -5.99 17.51
N GLU A 261 3.78 -5.40 17.52
CA GLU A 261 3.98 -3.98 17.34
C GLU A 261 5.06 -3.76 16.28
N PHE A 262 4.86 -2.76 15.42
CA PHE A 262 5.80 -2.38 14.36
C PHE A 262 5.56 -0.95 13.91
N GLU A 263 6.51 -0.42 13.15
CA GLU A 263 6.46 0.95 12.64
C GLU A 263 6.68 0.97 11.12
N GLN A 264 6.08 1.96 10.47
CA GLN A 264 6.26 2.30 9.07
C GLN A 264 6.40 3.81 8.92
N TYR A 265 7.06 4.23 7.85
CA TYR A 265 7.32 5.65 7.58
C TYR A 265 6.99 5.98 6.13
N TRP A 266 6.49 7.18 5.92
CA TRP A 266 6.32 7.79 4.61
C TRP A 266 7.05 9.12 4.57
N TYR A 267 8.01 9.22 3.64
CA TYR A 267 8.89 10.38 3.47
C TYR A 267 8.53 11.15 2.21
#